data_85ca2c43d8df71b9436ca249a0c34709
#
_entry.id   85ca2c43d8df71b9436ca249a0c34709
#
_cell.length_a   1.000
_cell.length_b   1.000
_cell.length_c   1.000
_cell.angle_alpha   90.00
_cell.angle_beta   90.00
_cell.angle_gamma   90.00
#
_symmetry.space_group_name_H-M   'P 1'
#
loop_
_entity.id
_entity.type
_entity.pdbx_description
1 polymer ?
#
loop_
_entity_poly.entity_id
_entity_poly.type
_entity_poly.pdbx_seq_one_letter_code
_entity_poly.pdbx_strand_id
1 'polypeptide(L)'
;HSLVSLKEKEGLVKAEFKCNDRTLNLEFEKAILAVGIVGNIENLNLEGININCSNGSIVVDEYCKTNVDNIYAIGDVASPPWLAHKASHEGISVAEQVAGLNVHSIKKDRIPSCTYCDPEVASIGLTEKEVVEKLGSG
;
A
#
# COMPACT_ATOMS: atom_id res chain seq x y z
N HIS A 1 -18.18 7.37 -10.25
CA HIS A 1 -17.79 8.66 -10.82
C HIS A 1 -16.27 8.68 -10.94
N SER A 2 -15.76 9.14 -12.06
CA SER A 2 -14.32 9.32 -12.28
C SER A 2 -14.02 10.83 -12.32
N LEU A 3 -13.03 11.27 -11.54
CA LEU A 3 -12.55 12.64 -11.63
C LEU A 3 -11.81 12.82 -12.95
N VAL A 4 -12.24 13.81 -13.74
CA VAL A 4 -11.65 14.15 -15.06
C VAL A 4 -10.67 15.27 -14.93
N SER A 5 -11.05 16.33 -14.22
CA SER A 5 -10.17 17.47 -13.98
C SER A 5 -10.44 18.14 -12.64
N LEU A 6 -9.38 18.74 -12.10
CA LEU A 6 -9.42 19.53 -10.88
C LEU A 6 -8.61 20.80 -11.14
N LYS A 7 -9.24 21.98 -11.02
CA LYS A 7 -8.58 23.26 -11.31
C LYS A 7 -8.97 24.28 -10.25
N GLU A 8 -7.99 25.01 -9.74
CA GLU A 8 -8.25 26.19 -8.93
C GLU A 8 -8.54 27.38 -9.85
N LYS A 9 -9.63 28.09 -9.56
CA LYS A 9 -9.98 29.33 -10.24
C LYS A 9 -10.73 30.26 -9.28
N GLU A 10 -10.22 31.48 -9.13
CA GLU A 10 -10.87 32.55 -8.33
C GLU A 10 -11.09 32.13 -6.86
N GLY A 11 -10.15 31.35 -6.28
CA GLY A 11 -10.22 30.88 -4.90
C GLY A 11 -11.14 29.69 -4.68
N LEU A 12 -11.72 29.13 -5.74
CA LEU A 12 -12.56 27.92 -5.70
C LEU A 12 -11.90 26.78 -6.49
N VAL A 13 -12.14 25.56 -6.06
CA VAL A 13 -11.74 24.36 -6.76
C VAL A 13 -12.88 23.89 -7.64
N LYS A 14 -12.68 23.94 -8.95
CA LYS A 14 -13.63 23.41 -9.95
C LYS A 14 -13.25 21.99 -10.29
N ALA A 15 -14.18 21.05 -10.03
CA ALA A 15 -14.01 19.63 -10.26
C ALA A 15 -14.97 19.16 -11.35
N GLU A 16 -14.45 18.47 -12.34
CA GLU A 16 -15.22 17.81 -13.38
C GLU A 16 -15.19 16.28 -13.17
N PHE A 17 -16.37 15.69 -13.09
CA PHE A 17 -16.54 14.24 -12.93
C PHE A 17 -17.27 13.65 -14.12
N LYS A 18 -16.87 12.48 -14.56
CA LYS A 18 -17.62 11.64 -15.49
C LYS A 18 -18.45 10.62 -14.70
N CYS A 19 -19.75 10.65 -14.94
CA CYS A 19 -20.73 9.75 -14.33
C CYS A 19 -21.52 9.08 -15.46
N ASN A 20 -21.15 7.86 -15.85
CA ASN A 20 -21.66 7.19 -17.05
C ASN A 20 -21.49 8.11 -18.28
N ASP A 21 -22.61 8.48 -18.94
CA ASP A 21 -22.61 9.34 -20.13
C ASP A 21 -22.80 10.83 -19.81
N ARG A 22 -22.76 11.21 -18.53
CA ARG A 22 -22.94 12.60 -18.09
C ARG A 22 -21.66 13.17 -17.50
N THR A 23 -21.43 14.44 -17.76
CA THR A 23 -20.40 15.24 -17.09
C THR A 23 -21.05 16.05 -15.97
N LEU A 24 -20.48 15.97 -14.77
CA LEU A 24 -20.89 16.73 -13.60
C LEU A 24 -19.79 17.71 -13.24
N ASN A 25 -20.11 19.00 -13.18
CA ASN A 25 -19.21 20.07 -12.76
C ASN A 25 -19.64 20.57 -11.37
N LEU A 26 -18.72 20.53 -10.41
CA LEU A 26 -18.94 20.97 -9.04
C LEU A 26 -17.86 21.99 -8.63
N GLU A 27 -18.22 22.88 -7.72
CA GLU A 27 -17.31 23.86 -7.14
C GLU A 27 -17.22 23.66 -5.63
N PHE A 28 -16.00 23.74 -5.09
CA PHE A 28 -15.71 23.55 -3.69
C PHE A 28 -14.72 24.60 -3.21
N GLU A 29 -14.71 24.92 -1.93
CA GLU A 29 -13.68 25.77 -1.33
C GLU A 29 -12.32 25.06 -1.27
N LYS A 30 -12.31 23.74 -1.05
CA LYS A 30 -11.11 22.90 -0.92
C LYS A 30 -11.36 21.52 -1.51
N ALA A 31 -10.30 20.90 -2.02
CA ALA A 31 -10.29 19.49 -2.39
C ALA A 31 -9.15 18.76 -1.69
N ILE A 32 -9.44 17.57 -1.19
CA ILE A 32 -8.46 16.67 -0.58
C ILE A 32 -8.29 15.48 -1.50
N LEU A 33 -7.06 15.26 -1.97
CA LEU A 33 -6.71 14.08 -2.76
C LEU A 33 -6.26 12.96 -1.83
N ALA A 34 -7.04 11.88 -1.79
CA ALA A 34 -6.78 10.70 -0.98
C ALA A 34 -6.99 9.42 -1.82
N VAL A 35 -6.42 9.41 -3.04
CA VAL A 35 -6.65 8.37 -4.06
C VAL A 35 -5.67 7.19 -4.00
N GLY A 36 -4.91 7.09 -2.94
CA GLY A 36 -3.91 6.06 -2.71
C GLY A 36 -2.49 6.60 -2.65
N ILE A 37 -1.56 5.70 -2.37
CA ILE A 37 -0.13 5.97 -2.30
C ILE A 37 0.62 4.90 -3.08
N VAL A 38 1.88 5.17 -3.39
CA VAL A 38 2.84 4.23 -3.99
C VAL A 38 4.17 4.35 -3.25
N GLY A 39 5.03 3.34 -3.36
CA GLY A 39 6.37 3.41 -2.81
C GLY A 39 7.19 4.53 -3.48
N ASN A 40 8.02 5.22 -2.72
CA ASN A 40 8.95 6.21 -3.26
C ASN A 40 10.24 5.52 -3.69
N ILE A 41 10.25 5.01 -4.92
CA ILE A 41 11.37 4.25 -5.50
C ILE A 41 12.14 5.03 -6.57
N GLU A 42 11.78 6.29 -6.80
CA GLU A 42 12.41 7.15 -7.80
C GLU A 42 13.87 7.46 -7.41
N ASN A 43 14.74 7.52 -8.41
CA ASN A 43 16.17 7.87 -8.26
C ASN A 43 17.01 6.89 -7.39
N LEU A 44 16.51 5.69 -7.09
CA LEU A 44 17.24 4.65 -6.39
C LEU A 44 18.11 3.79 -7.31
N ASN A 45 18.07 4.03 -8.63
CA ASN A 45 18.81 3.26 -9.65
C ASN A 45 18.56 1.74 -9.57
N LEU A 46 17.33 1.34 -9.26
CA LEU A 46 16.96 -0.07 -9.06
C LEU A 46 17.13 -0.90 -10.33
N GLU A 47 16.88 -0.29 -11.50
CA GLU A 47 17.10 -0.93 -12.80
C GLU A 47 18.58 -1.25 -13.03
N GLY A 48 19.49 -0.34 -12.59
CA GLY A 48 20.93 -0.52 -12.74
C GLY A 48 21.49 -1.74 -11.98
N ILE A 49 20.78 -2.21 -10.97
CA ILE A 49 21.11 -3.42 -10.19
C ILE A 49 20.06 -4.53 -10.37
N ASN A 50 19.18 -4.42 -11.36
CA ASN A 50 18.16 -5.40 -11.72
C ASN A 50 17.19 -5.78 -10.58
N ILE A 51 16.83 -4.85 -9.71
CA ILE A 51 15.80 -5.09 -8.70
C ILE A 51 14.42 -5.06 -9.34
N ASN A 52 13.62 -6.08 -9.07
CA ASN A 52 12.25 -6.19 -9.56
C ASN A 52 11.33 -5.21 -8.83
N CYS A 53 10.59 -4.41 -9.62
CA CYS A 53 9.58 -3.50 -9.12
C CYS A 53 8.22 -3.80 -9.76
N SER A 54 7.15 -3.60 -9.01
CA SER A 54 5.77 -3.76 -9.50
C SER A 54 4.85 -2.74 -8.81
N ASN A 55 4.00 -2.08 -9.59
CA ASN A 55 3.02 -1.11 -9.09
C ASN A 55 3.63 -0.03 -8.16
N GLY A 56 4.83 0.47 -8.48
CA GLY A 56 5.50 1.49 -7.68
C GLY A 56 6.10 0.98 -6.36
N SER A 57 6.33 -0.32 -6.22
CA SER A 57 6.95 -0.93 -5.04
C SER A 57 8.05 -1.91 -5.44
N ILE A 58 9.04 -2.10 -4.57
CA ILE A 58 10.05 -3.15 -4.69
C ILE A 58 9.40 -4.50 -4.38
N VAL A 59 9.59 -5.49 -5.26
CA VAL A 59 9.09 -6.84 -5.05
C VAL A 59 9.98 -7.58 -4.08
N VAL A 60 9.39 -8.14 -3.02
CA VAL A 60 10.08 -8.94 -2.00
C VAL A 60 9.32 -10.22 -1.71
N ASP A 61 10.04 -11.21 -1.20
CA ASP A 61 9.47 -12.44 -0.67
C ASP A 61 8.92 -12.25 0.77
N GLU A 62 8.47 -13.33 1.39
CA GLU A 62 7.93 -13.34 2.76
C GLU A 62 8.98 -13.08 3.86
N TYR A 63 10.24 -13.00 3.49
CA TYR A 63 11.39 -12.67 4.32
C TYR A 63 11.99 -11.29 4.00
N CYS A 64 11.27 -10.46 3.25
CA CYS A 64 11.68 -9.13 2.80
C CYS A 64 12.90 -9.13 1.85
N LYS A 65 13.27 -10.28 1.26
CA LYS A 65 14.38 -10.38 0.30
C LYS A 65 13.92 -9.94 -1.07
N THR A 66 14.75 -9.18 -1.76
CA THR A 66 14.57 -8.90 -3.19
C THR A 66 15.07 -10.08 -4.03
N ASN A 67 14.95 -9.96 -5.35
CA ASN A 67 15.56 -10.90 -6.30
C ASN A 67 17.08 -10.77 -6.41
N VAL A 68 17.70 -9.81 -5.74
CA VAL A 68 19.15 -9.59 -5.72
C VAL A 68 19.69 -9.98 -4.34
N ASP A 69 20.73 -10.82 -4.32
CA ASP A 69 21.32 -11.32 -3.09
C ASP A 69 21.80 -10.19 -2.17
N ASN A 70 21.60 -10.36 -0.88
CA ASN A 70 21.95 -9.41 0.18
C ASN A 70 21.26 -8.05 0.12
N ILE A 71 20.21 -7.92 -0.70
CA ILE A 71 19.37 -6.71 -0.73
C ILE A 71 17.98 -7.05 -0.25
N TYR A 72 17.52 -6.28 0.73
CA TYR A 72 16.21 -6.38 1.36
C TYR A 72 15.45 -5.06 1.16
N ALA A 73 14.12 -5.14 1.12
CA ALA A 73 13.28 -3.95 1.15
C ALA A 73 12.17 -4.11 2.20
N ILE A 74 11.97 -3.09 3.02
CA ILE A 74 11.01 -3.07 4.11
C ILE A 74 10.19 -1.79 4.10
N GLY A 75 9.06 -1.79 4.81
CA GLY A 75 8.20 -0.62 4.94
C GLY A 75 7.44 -0.29 3.66
N ASP A 76 7.17 1.00 3.47
CA ASP A 76 6.27 1.47 2.42
C ASP A 76 6.85 1.35 1.00
N VAL A 77 8.15 1.22 0.88
CA VAL A 77 8.82 0.96 -0.40
C VAL A 77 8.61 -0.48 -0.90
N ALA A 78 8.30 -1.40 0.00
CA ALA A 78 7.91 -2.77 -0.31
C ALA A 78 6.39 -2.87 -0.55
N SER A 79 5.88 -4.09 -0.70
CA SER A 79 4.46 -4.32 -0.97
C SER A 79 3.53 -3.94 0.19
N PRO A 80 2.26 -3.54 -0.08
CA PRO A 80 1.27 -3.24 0.96
C PRO A 80 1.01 -4.47 1.88
N PRO A 81 0.41 -4.24 3.06
CA PRO A 81 -0.15 -2.98 3.55
C PRO A 81 0.90 -1.99 4.06
N TRP A 82 0.66 -0.69 3.85
CA TRP A 82 1.54 0.40 4.29
C TRP A 82 1.21 0.79 5.74
N LEU A 83 1.87 0.15 6.69
CA LEU A 83 1.62 0.28 8.12
C LEU A 83 2.93 0.33 8.90
N ALA A 84 3.07 1.30 9.79
CA ALA A 84 4.30 1.53 10.55
C ALA A 84 4.73 0.29 11.38
N HIS A 85 3.79 -0.37 12.04
CA HIS A 85 4.08 -1.58 12.81
C HIS A 85 4.51 -2.76 11.93
N LYS A 86 3.97 -2.91 10.70
CA LYS A 86 4.48 -3.88 9.72
C LYS A 86 5.94 -3.58 9.39
N ALA A 87 6.26 -2.34 9.05
CA ALA A 87 7.63 -1.92 8.74
C ALA A 87 8.61 -2.20 9.89
N SER A 88 8.18 -1.97 11.15
CA SER A 88 8.98 -2.27 12.34
C SER A 88 9.28 -3.77 12.47
N HIS A 89 8.27 -4.63 12.29
CA HIS A 89 8.46 -6.08 12.32
C HIS A 89 9.31 -6.59 11.15
N GLU A 90 9.15 -6.03 9.97
CA GLU A 90 10.01 -6.33 8.82
C GLU A 90 11.47 -5.98 9.12
N GLY A 91 11.72 -4.81 9.70
CA GLY A 91 13.07 -4.38 10.08
C GLY A 91 13.73 -5.29 11.10
N ILE A 92 13.01 -5.72 12.14
CA ILE A 92 13.48 -6.69 13.13
C ILE A 92 13.81 -8.02 12.42
N SER A 93 12.90 -8.54 11.62
CA SER A 93 13.08 -9.80 10.90
C SER A 93 14.32 -9.77 9.98
N VAL A 94 14.52 -8.68 9.24
CA VAL A 94 15.70 -8.53 8.37
C VAL A 94 16.99 -8.46 9.20
N ALA A 95 17.01 -7.72 10.31
CA ALA A 95 18.16 -7.63 11.19
C ALA A 95 18.54 -9.01 11.78
N GLU A 96 17.56 -9.78 12.23
CA GLU A 96 17.74 -11.14 12.73
C GLU A 96 18.27 -12.09 11.64
N GLN A 97 17.76 -12.00 10.41
CA GLN A 97 18.25 -12.78 9.27
C GLN A 97 19.72 -12.47 8.96
N VAL A 98 20.08 -11.18 8.92
CA VAL A 98 21.47 -10.74 8.70
C VAL A 98 22.40 -11.22 9.82
N ALA A 99 21.90 -11.30 11.05
CA ALA A 99 22.61 -11.87 12.19
C ALA A 99 22.69 -13.42 12.18
N GLY A 100 22.10 -14.09 11.18
CA GLY A 100 22.10 -15.55 11.07
C GLY A 100 21.13 -16.27 12.02
N LEU A 101 20.15 -15.54 12.58
CA LEU A 101 19.12 -16.10 13.43
C LEU A 101 18.02 -16.76 12.59
N ASN A 102 17.31 -17.69 13.18
CA ASN A 102 16.14 -18.32 12.55
C ASN A 102 14.92 -17.42 12.72
N VAL A 103 14.35 -16.96 11.63
CA VAL A 103 13.19 -16.04 11.59
C VAL A 103 11.96 -16.71 11.00
N HIS A 104 10.79 -16.23 11.40
CA HIS A 104 9.53 -16.66 10.82
C HIS A 104 9.10 -15.72 9.69
N SER A 105 8.48 -16.29 8.65
CA SER A 105 7.91 -15.50 7.56
C SER A 105 6.78 -14.58 8.01
N ILE A 106 6.74 -13.38 7.45
CA ILE A 106 5.71 -12.38 7.74
C ILE A 106 4.47 -12.69 6.90
N LYS A 107 3.41 -13.13 7.56
CA LYS A 107 2.13 -13.45 6.90
C LYS A 107 1.25 -12.21 6.83
N LYS A 108 0.91 -11.80 5.62
CA LYS A 108 0.11 -10.58 5.36
C LYS A 108 -1.27 -10.62 6.03
N ASP A 109 -1.89 -11.78 6.12
CA ASP A 109 -3.18 -12.01 6.78
C ASP A 109 -3.13 -11.92 8.31
N ARG A 110 -1.94 -11.78 8.89
CA ARG A 110 -1.73 -11.62 10.34
C ARG A 110 -1.27 -10.23 10.75
N ILE A 111 -1.31 -9.27 9.83
CA ILE A 111 -0.97 -7.88 10.11
C ILE A 111 -2.25 -7.16 10.51
N PRO A 112 -2.36 -6.65 11.76
CA PRO A 112 -3.53 -5.88 12.18
C PRO A 112 -3.62 -4.57 11.41
N SER A 113 -4.85 -4.16 11.08
CA SER A 113 -5.17 -2.85 10.51
C SER A 113 -6.05 -2.07 11.47
N CYS A 114 -5.73 -0.79 11.69
CA CYS A 114 -6.49 0.10 12.55
C CYS A 114 -6.82 1.40 11.82
N THR A 115 -8.09 1.80 11.88
CA THR A 115 -8.56 3.11 11.44
C THR A 115 -8.96 3.90 12.67
N TYR A 116 -8.24 4.99 12.94
CA TYR A 116 -8.44 5.86 14.09
C TYR A 116 -9.52 6.91 13.81
N CYS A 117 -10.76 6.45 13.79
CA CYS A 117 -11.95 7.27 13.59
C CYS A 117 -12.88 7.13 14.81
N ASP A 118 -14.04 7.75 14.81
CA ASP A 118 -15.06 7.62 15.86
C ASP A 118 -16.33 7.01 15.23
N PRO A 119 -16.71 5.77 15.56
CA PRO A 119 -15.97 4.79 16.38
C PRO A 119 -14.72 4.24 15.68
N GLU A 120 -13.72 3.80 16.45
CA GLU A 120 -12.52 3.15 15.91
C GLU A 120 -12.84 1.80 15.27
N VAL A 121 -12.11 1.47 14.19
CA VAL A 121 -12.23 0.19 13.49
C VAL A 121 -10.87 -0.52 13.48
N ALA A 122 -10.83 -1.76 13.94
CA ALA A 122 -9.65 -2.60 13.89
C ALA A 122 -10.01 -3.97 13.30
N SER A 123 -9.10 -4.51 12.51
CA SER A 123 -9.29 -5.83 11.88
C SER A 123 -7.98 -6.59 11.76
N ILE A 124 -8.05 -7.91 11.77
CA ILE A 124 -6.96 -8.83 11.47
C ILE A 124 -7.53 -10.12 10.86
N GLY A 125 -6.81 -10.71 9.92
CA GLY A 125 -7.23 -11.95 9.28
C GLY A 125 -8.13 -11.72 8.07
N LEU A 126 -8.87 -12.75 7.70
CA LEU A 126 -9.71 -12.77 6.51
C LEU A 126 -11.13 -12.28 6.82
N THR A 127 -11.73 -11.61 5.86
CA THR A 127 -13.16 -11.32 5.87
C THR A 127 -13.97 -12.58 5.56
N GLU A 128 -15.26 -12.61 5.93
CA GLU A 128 -16.18 -13.70 5.60
C GLU A 128 -16.17 -14.01 4.09
N LYS A 129 -16.19 -12.98 3.25
CA LYS A 129 -16.14 -13.12 1.80
C LYS A 129 -14.86 -13.83 1.33
N GLU A 130 -13.70 -13.44 1.84
CA GLU A 130 -12.42 -14.07 1.50
C GLU A 130 -12.32 -15.50 2.01
N VAL A 131 -12.93 -15.82 3.16
CA VAL A 131 -13.02 -17.19 3.67
C VAL A 131 -13.87 -18.04 2.74
N VAL A 132 -15.05 -17.58 2.35
CA VAL A 132 -15.94 -18.28 1.41
C VAL A 132 -15.25 -18.51 0.05
N GLU A 133 -14.54 -17.51 -0.47
CA GLU A 133 -13.78 -17.63 -1.74
C GLU A 133 -12.64 -18.65 -1.64
N LYS A 134 -11.96 -18.75 -0.49
CA LYS A 134 -10.83 -19.68 -0.29
C LYS A 134 -11.24 -21.10 0.06
N LEU A 135 -12.27 -21.27 0.87
CA LEU A 135 -12.66 -22.55 1.44
C LEU A 135 -13.94 -23.13 0.81
N GLY A 136 -14.65 -22.35 0.00
CA GLY A 136 -15.98 -22.68 -0.48
C GLY A 136 -17.06 -22.34 0.55
N SER A 137 -18.27 -22.16 0.10
CA SER A 137 -19.46 -22.08 0.97
C SER A 137 -19.70 -23.47 1.55
N GLY A 138 -19.45 -23.65 2.85
CA GLY A 138 -19.76 -24.87 3.61
C GLY A 138 -21.25 -25.21 3.63
#